data_e0202bb5d43cec70a0f7b2f83d105d3c
#
_entry.id   e0202bb5d43cec70a0f7b2f83d105d3c
#
_cell.length_a   1.000
_cell.length_b   1.000
_cell.length_c   1.000
_cell.angle_alpha   90.00
_cell.angle_beta   90.00
_cell.angle_gamma   90.00
#
_symmetry.space_group_name_H-M   'P 1'
#
loop_
_entity.id
_entity.type
_entity.pdbx_description
1 polymer ?
#
loop_
_entity_poly.entity_id
_entity_poly.type
_entity_poly.pdbx_seq_one_letter_code
_entity_poly.pdbx_strand_id
1 'polypeptide(L)'
;AERSVAEPEIVLAESAHAAFHKGAHLFGLRTRMVPVTDDWTVDLDAMADAVGPNTALVVASAPQYPQGVVDPVAEIAELAAGVGASCHVDACMGGFVLPFASIEEPDAWGSPPWDLAVEGVTSISADLHKLGYAPKGASVILHRSRRLRRYQTFDFDGWLGGRYVTPNLQGTRSGLPMAAAWAVVRHLGMDGYRHLVRSAIGSADRIRTAVRAIDGITVPGDPRHHLLSIVSDTSSDEPIDVFALGDALAARGWHHDRQGPPDGLHLTVSAGNAVVLGEWLEDLVAAAVEARAAAPGSATDYATLE
;
A
#
# COMPACT_ATOMS: atom_id res chain seq x y z
N ALA A 1 -21.50 -2.78 16.10
CA ALA A 1 -22.73 -2.33 16.77
C ALA A 1 -23.97 -3.16 16.39
N GLU A 2 -24.15 -3.53 15.11
CA GLU A 2 -25.28 -4.43 14.72
C GLU A 2 -24.99 -5.89 15.08
N ARG A 3 -23.71 -6.26 15.17
CA ARG A 3 -23.26 -7.56 15.68
C ARG A 3 -22.71 -7.35 17.09
N SER A 4 -23.25 -8.04 18.07
CA SER A 4 -22.71 -8.04 19.44
C SER A 4 -21.47 -8.93 19.47
N VAL A 5 -20.33 -8.42 19.04
CA VAL A 5 -19.04 -9.10 19.13
C VAL A 5 -18.37 -8.70 20.42
N ALA A 6 -18.14 -9.66 21.31
CA ALA A 6 -17.59 -9.37 22.66
C ALA A 6 -16.12 -8.93 22.61
N GLU A 7 -15.34 -9.55 21.75
CA GLU A 7 -13.92 -9.29 21.57
C GLU A 7 -13.61 -9.10 20.08
N PRO A 8 -13.94 -7.91 19.53
CA PRO A 8 -13.80 -7.68 18.10
C PRO A 8 -12.33 -7.66 17.68
N GLU A 9 -12.05 -8.28 16.52
CA GLU A 9 -10.72 -8.37 15.96
C GLU A 9 -10.68 -7.92 14.50
N ILE A 10 -9.49 -7.50 14.07
CA ILE A 10 -9.14 -7.21 12.68
C ILE A 10 -8.26 -8.36 12.18
N VAL A 11 -8.63 -9.00 11.09
CA VAL A 11 -7.82 -10.01 10.40
C VAL A 11 -7.17 -9.36 9.18
N LEU A 12 -5.85 -9.51 9.03
CA LEU A 12 -5.07 -8.85 7.99
C LEU A 12 -3.78 -9.63 7.71
N ALA A 13 -3.24 -9.48 6.48
CA ALA A 13 -1.94 -10.03 6.16
C ALA A 13 -0.82 -9.29 6.92
N GLU A 14 0.29 -9.95 7.18
CA GLU A 14 1.50 -9.33 7.77
C GLU A 14 2.09 -8.23 6.87
N SER A 15 1.80 -8.25 5.56
CA SER A 15 2.13 -7.20 4.60
C SER A 15 1.22 -5.97 4.66
N ALA A 16 0.11 -6.02 5.39
CA ALA A 16 -0.82 -4.89 5.51
C ALA A 16 -0.18 -3.71 6.27
N HIS A 17 -0.54 -2.50 5.88
CA HIS A 17 0.06 -1.28 6.45
C HIS A 17 -0.12 -1.19 7.98
N ALA A 18 0.94 -0.81 8.68
CA ALA A 18 0.97 -0.71 10.16
C ALA A 18 -0.11 0.21 10.77
N ALA A 19 -0.73 1.09 9.97
CA ALA A 19 -1.83 1.94 10.41
C ALA A 19 -3.04 1.15 10.94
N PHE A 20 -3.27 -0.09 10.48
CA PHE A 20 -4.34 -0.94 10.99
C PHE A 20 -4.05 -1.42 12.42
N HIS A 21 -2.80 -1.75 12.73
CA HIS A 21 -2.37 -2.07 14.11
C HIS A 21 -2.51 -0.86 15.03
N LYS A 22 -2.10 0.33 14.55
CA LYS A 22 -2.31 1.59 15.27
C LYS A 22 -3.80 1.85 15.51
N GLY A 23 -4.64 1.65 14.49
CA GLY A 23 -6.10 1.77 14.62
C GLY A 23 -6.67 0.80 15.64
N ALA A 24 -6.27 -0.47 15.58
CA ALA A 24 -6.67 -1.48 16.55
C ALA A 24 -6.28 -1.09 17.99
N HIS A 25 -5.06 -0.62 18.19
CA HIS A 25 -4.59 -0.13 19.48
C HIS A 25 -5.46 1.03 20.01
N LEU A 26 -5.76 2.02 19.16
CA LEU A 26 -6.55 3.20 19.57
C LEU A 26 -8.01 2.85 19.92
N PHE A 27 -8.59 1.84 19.26
CA PHE A 27 -9.98 1.45 19.47
C PHE A 27 -10.17 0.20 20.32
N GLY A 28 -9.10 -0.32 20.93
CA GLY A 28 -9.16 -1.50 21.80
C GLY A 28 -9.56 -2.78 21.06
N LEU A 29 -9.17 -2.91 19.78
CA LEU A 29 -9.37 -4.11 18.98
C LEU A 29 -8.13 -4.99 19.02
N ARG A 30 -8.30 -6.29 18.79
CA ARG A 30 -7.19 -7.21 18.56
C ARG A 30 -6.87 -7.28 17.07
N THR A 31 -5.61 -7.46 16.74
CA THR A 31 -5.17 -7.80 15.37
C THR A 31 -4.80 -9.26 15.31
N ARG A 32 -5.24 -9.95 14.27
CA ARG A 32 -4.86 -11.30 13.92
C ARG A 32 -4.16 -11.26 12.58
N MET A 33 -2.83 -11.34 12.61
CA MET A 33 -2.00 -11.38 11.42
C MET A 33 -2.01 -12.78 10.82
N VAL A 34 -2.03 -12.85 9.49
CA VAL A 34 -1.85 -14.07 8.71
C VAL A 34 -0.63 -13.93 7.81
N PRO A 35 0.09 -15.02 7.54
CA PRO A 35 1.28 -14.98 6.70
C PRO A 35 0.95 -14.60 5.24
N VAL A 36 1.98 -14.27 4.50
CA VAL A 36 1.94 -14.20 3.04
C VAL A 36 2.52 -15.47 2.44
N THR A 37 2.18 -15.75 1.18
CA THR A 37 2.75 -16.83 0.38
C THR A 37 4.12 -16.47 -0.18
N ASP A 38 4.78 -17.40 -0.88
CA ASP A 38 6.02 -17.13 -1.60
C ASP A 38 5.86 -16.06 -2.69
N ASP A 39 4.63 -15.87 -3.21
CA ASP A 39 4.28 -14.81 -4.17
C ASP A 39 3.97 -13.46 -3.50
N TRP A 40 4.09 -13.38 -2.18
CA TRP A 40 3.82 -12.19 -1.36
C TRP A 40 2.37 -11.73 -1.36
N THR A 41 1.43 -12.55 -1.81
CA THR A 41 0.00 -12.38 -1.55
C THR A 41 -0.36 -12.99 -0.21
N VAL A 42 -1.48 -12.56 0.39
CA VAL A 42 -1.96 -13.17 1.62
C VAL A 42 -2.23 -14.67 1.43
N ASP A 43 -1.84 -15.48 2.41
CA ASP A 43 -2.19 -16.90 2.48
C ASP A 43 -3.70 -17.03 2.77
N LEU A 44 -4.47 -17.44 1.77
CA LEU A 44 -5.94 -17.56 1.87
C LEU A 44 -6.38 -18.67 2.80
N ASP A 45 -5.64 -19.77 2.91
CA ASP A 45 -5.97 -20.86 3.82
C ASP A 45 -5.78 -20.41 5.28
N ALA A 46 -4.65 -19.75 5.56
CA ALA A 46 -4.40 -19.16 6.87
C ALA A 46 -5.41 -18.05 7.20
N MET A 47 -5.85 -17.27 6.20
CA MET A 47 -6.88 -16.25 6.40
C MET A 47 -8.25 -16.88 6.68
N ALA A 48 -8.62 -17.94 5.98
CA ALA A 48 -9.87 -18.68 6.23
C ALA A 48 -9.92 -19.25 7.66
N ASP A 49 -8.79 -19.79 8.14
CA ASP A 49 -8.67 -20.28 9.53
C ASP A 49 -8.71 -19.15 10.57
N ALA A 50 -8.28 -17.95 10.16
CA ALA A 50 -8.26 -16.78 11.03
C ALA A 50 -9.62 -16.08 11.13
N VAL A 51 -10.41 -16.07 10.06
CA VAL A 51 -11.69 -15.37 10.02
C VAL A 51 -12.76 -16.16 10.79
N GLY A 52 -13.43 -15.52 11.75
CA GLY A 52 -14.38 -16.19 12.62
C GLY A 52 -15.46 -15.28 13.21
N PRO A 53 -16.21 -15.77 14.20
CA PRO A 53 -17.34 -15.02 14.80
C PRO A 53 -16.94 -13.69 15.43
N ASN A 54 -15.70 -13.56 15.87
CA ASN A 54 -15.16 -12.33 16.49
C ASN A 54 -14.58 -11.37 15.46
N THR A 55 -14.43 -11.77 14.21
CA THR A 55 -13.91 -10.91 13.15
C THR A 55 -14.86 -9.76 12.85
N ALA A 56 -14.45 -8.54 13.12
CA ALA A 56 -15.20 -7.33 12.81
C ALA A 56 -14.82 -6.76 11.44
N LEU A 57 -13.54 -6.90 11.06
CA LEU A 57 -12.97 -6.35 9.85
C LEU A 57 -11.93 -7.32 9.28
N VAL A 58 -11.98 -7.56 7.98
CA VAL A 58 -10.90 -8.17 7.21
C VAL A 58 -10.31 -7.10 6.29
N VAL A 59 -8.99 -7.05 6.19
CA VAL A 59 -8.26 -6.07 5.36
C VAL A 59 -7.58 -6.78 4.22
N ALA A 60 -7.75 -6.25 3.01
CA ALA A 60 -7.00 -6.59 1.81
C ALA A 60 -6.28 -5.35 1.29
N SER A 61 -5.14 -5.50 0.62
CA SER A 61 -4.34 -4.40 0.09
C SER A 61 -4.31 -4.42 -1.44
N ALA A 62 -4.46 -3.24 -2.05
CA ALA A 62 -4.44 -3.10 -3.50
C ALA A 62 -3.63 -1.87 -3.96
N PRO A 63 -2.28 -2.04 -4.14
CA PRO A 63 -1.41 -3.12 -3.67
C PRO A 63 -0.97 -2.93 -2.21
N GLN A 64 -0.41 -3.98 -1.60
CA GLN A 64 0.29 -3.86 -0.33
C GLN A 64 1.58 -3.03 -0.50
N TYR A 65 1.96 -2.30 0.54
CA TYR A 65 3.09 -1.35 0.45
C TYR A 65 4.45 -2.06 0.31
N PRO A 66 4.81 -3.08 1.11
CA PRO A 66 6.19 -3.57 1.14
C PRO A 66 6.70 -4.09 -0.22
N GLN A 67 5.99 -4.98 -0.89
CA GLN A 67 6.43 -5.62 -2.14
C GLN A 67 5.65 -5.18 -3.38
N GLY A 68 4.53 -4.44 -3.21
CA GLY A 68 3.75 -3.90 -4.32
C GLY A 68 2.79 -4.90 -4.99
N VAL A 69 2.47 -6.00 -4.34
CA VAL A 69 1.57 -7.04 -4.86
C VAL A 69 0.12 -6.74 -4.46
N VAL A 70 -0.84 -7.05 -5.32
CA VAL A 70 -2.28 -6.91 -5.05
C VAL A 70 -2.79 -8.21 -4.43
N ASP A 71 -3.45 -8.12 -3.28
CA ASP A 71 -4.07 -9.26 -2.61
C ASP A 71 -5.25 -9.83 -3.43
N PRO A 72 -5.62 -11.09 -3.24
CA PRO A 72 -6.80 -11.73 -3.84
C PRO A 72 -8.09 -11.21 -3.18
N VAL A 73 -8.47 -9.97 -3.52
CA VAL A 73 -9.53 -9.20 -2.84
C VAL A 73 -10.89 -9.88 -2.90
N ALA A 74 -11.20 -10.58 -4.00
CA ALA A 74 -12.49 -11.24 -4.16
C ALA A 74 -12.67 -12.37 -3.16
N GLU A 75 -11.66 -13.21 -3.00
CA GLU A 75 -11.64 -14.34 -2.07
C GLU A 75 -11.66 -13.86 -0.61
N ILE A 76 -10.89 -12.82 -0.30
CA ILE A 76 -10.89 -12.20 1.03
C ILE A 76 -12.26 -11.61 1.37
N ALA A 77 -12.91 -10.96 0.41
CA ALA A 77 -14.24 -10.38 0.60
C ALA A 77 -15.31 -11.45 0.81
N GLU A 78 -15.20 -12.60 0.14
CA GLU A 78 -16.07 -13.75 0.34
C GLU A 78 -15.93 -14.33 1.75
N LEU A 79 -14.70 -14.54 2.23
CA LEU A 79 -14.43 -14.99 3.61
C LEU A 79 -15.03 -14.02 4.64
N ALA A 80 -14.84 -12.72 4.46
CA ALA A 80 -15.42 -11.71 5.34
C ALA A 80 -16.96 -11.76 5.34
N ALA A 81 -17.57 -11.86 4.16
CA ALA A 81 -19.03 -11.93 3.99
C ALA A 81 -19.60 -13.19 4.65
N GLY A 82 -18.92 -14.34 4.56
CA GLY A 82 -19.32 -15.60 5.14
C GLY A 82 -19.57 -15.55 6.65
N VAL A 83 -18.85 -14.68 7.38
CA VAL A 83 -19.04 -14.46 8.82
C VAL A 83 -19.74 -13.12 9.13
N GLY A 84 -20.18 -12.38 8.12
CA GLY A 84 -20.83 -11.08 8.25
C GLY A 84 -19.86 -9.99 8.76
N ALA A 85 -18.56 -10.14 8.56
CA ALA A 85 -17.56 -9.12 8.83
C ALA A 85 -17.53 -8.05 7.70
N SER A 86 -16.96 -6.89 7.99
CA SER A 86 -16.65 -5.91 6.96
C SER A 86 -15.36 -6.31 6.22
N CYS A 87 -15.30 -6.04 4.91
CA CYS A 87 -14.07 -6.12 4.13
C CYS A 87 -13.63 -4.72 3.71
N HIS A 88 -12.44 -4.31 4.08
CA HIS A 88 -11.83 -3.05 3.68
C HIS A 88 -10.67 -3.31 2.72
N VAL A 89 -10.65 -2.56 1.63
CA VAL A 89 -9.51 -2.57 0.71
C VAL A 89 -8.66 -1.34 0.95
N ASP A 90 -7.43 -1.55 1.37
CA ASP A 90 -6.43 -0.48 1.42
C ASP A 90 -5.84 -0.27 0.02
N ALA A 91 -6.39 0.71 -0.67
CA ALA A 91 -5.88 1.20 -1.94
C ALA A 91 -5.25 2.60 -1.81
N CYS A 92 -4.71 2.93 -0.63
CA CYS A 92 -4.05 4.21 -0.41
C CYS A 92 -2.96 4.50 -1.44
N MET A 93 -2.23 3.46 -1.89
CA MET A 93 -1.24 3.57 -2.95
C MET A 93 -1.83 3.34 -4.35
N GLY A 94 -2.76 2.39 -4.49
CA GLY A 94 -3.26 1.93 -5.79
C GLY A 94 -4.49 2.68 -6.33
N GLY A 95 -5.26 3.36 -5.49
CA GLY A 95 -6.55 3.94 -5.87
C GLY A 95 -6.50 4.98 -7.01
N PHE A 96 -5.34 5.62 -7.21
CA PHE A 96 -5.07 6.53 -8.33
C PHE A 96 -4.10 5.94 -9.37
N VAL A 97 -3.83 4.64 -9.31
CA VAL A 97 -2.97 3.94 -10.29
C VAL A 97 -3.73 2.81 -10.97
N LEU A 98 -4.27 1.87 -10.20
CA LEU A 98 -4.89 0.65 -10.74
C LEU A 98 -6.03 0.88 -11.74
N PRO A 99 -6.95 1.87 -11.53
CA PRO A 99 -8.00 2.13 -12.51
C PRO A 99 -7.46 2.54 -13.88
N PHE A 100 -6.36 3.30 -13.89
CA PHE A 100 -5.76 3.80 -15.12
C PHE A 100 -4.83 2.75 -15.77
N ALA A 101 -4.10 1.96 -14.95
CA ALA A 101 -3.27 0.86 -15.43
C ALA A 101 -4.08 -0.16 -16.22
N SER A 102 -5.26 -0.55 -15.72
CA SER A 102 -6.18 -1.47 -16.38
C SER A 102 -6.76 -0.92 -17.68
N ILE A 103 -6.80 0.40 -17.87
CA ILE A 103 -7.25 1.04 -19.12
C ILE A 103 -6.10 1.11 -20.14
N GLU A 104 -4.87 1.40 -19.68
CA GLU A 104 -3.72 1.61 -20.56
C GLU A 104 -3.19 0.31 -21.14
N GLU A 105 -2.90 -0.66 -20.29
CA GLU A 105 -2.30 -1.95 -20.67
C GLU A 105 -2.96 -3.08 -19.87
N PRO A 106 -4.20 -3.46 -20.19
CA PRO A 106 -4.95 -4.42 -19.38
C PRO A 106 -4.26 -5.78 -19.24
N ASP A 107 -3.54 -6.23 -20.25
CA ASP A 107 -2.84 -7.52 -20.22
C ASP A 107 -1.54 -7.46 -19.39
N ALA A 108 -0.80 -6.34 -19.47
CA ALA A 108 0.48 -6.18 -18.79
C ALA A 108 0.32 -5.60 -17.36
N TRP A 109 -0.57 -4.61 -17.20
CA TRP A 109 -0.74 -3.82 -15.97
C TRP A 109 -2.11 -4.01 -15.32
N GLY A 110 -2.95 -4.88 -15.86
CA GLY A 110 -4.22 -5.24 -15.23
C GLY A 110 -3.99 -5.90 -13.87
N SER A 111 -4.93 -5.67 -12.97
CA SER A 111 -4.97 -6.32 -11.66
C SER A 111 -6.22 -7.19 -11.53
N PRO A 112 -6.21 -8.19 -10.63
CA PRO A 112 -7.44 -8.83 -10.21
C PRO A 112 -8.48 -7.79 -9.77
N PRO A 113 -9.78 -8.11 -9.79
CA PRO A 113 -10.81 -7.22 -9.25
C PRO A 113 -10.51 -6.86 -7.79
N TRP A 114 -10.49 -5.56 -7.46
CA TRP A 114 -10.05 -5.08 -6.15
C TRP A 114 -10.96 -4.00 -5.54
N ASP A 115 -11.85 -3.40 -6.30
CA ASP A 115 -12.62 -2.23 -5.89
C ASP A 115 -14.03 -2.57 -5.39
N LEU A 116 -14.89 -1.55 -5.27
CA LEU A 116 -16.29 -1.73 -4.86
C LEU A 116 -17.15 -2.53 -5.87
N ALA A 117 -16.64 -2.89 -7.05
CA ALA A 117 -17.34 -3.83 -7.94
C ALA A 117 -17.26 -5.26 -7.40
N VAL A 118 -16.24 -5.59 -6.59
CA VAL A 118 -16.13 -6.88 -5.91
C VAL A 118 -17.23 -7.01 -4.86
N GLU A 119 -18.05 -8.05 -4.95
CA GLU A 119 -19.06 -8.34 -3.95
C GLU A 119 -18.40 -8.63 -2.59
N GLY A 120 -19.00 -8.16 -1.49
CA GLY A 120 -18.44 -8.31 -0.14
C GLY A 120 -17.50 -7.19 0.28
N VAL A 121 -16.84 -6.46 -0.64
CA VAL A 121 -16.05 -5.26 -0.27
C VAL A 121 -16.99 -4.19 0.27
N THR A 122 -16.73 -3.71 1.49
CA THR A 122 -17.59 -2.75 2.20
C THR A 122 -17.06 -1.33 2.18
N SER A 123 -15.74 -1.17 2.09
CA SER A 123 -15.08 0.14 2.04
C SER A 123 -13.71 0.08 1.36
N ILE A 124 -13.26 1.22 0.83
CA ILE A 124 -11.95 1.42 0.21
C ILE A 124 -11.34 2.71 0.72
N SER A 125 -10.04 2.71 1.04
CA SER A 125 -9.24 3.92 1.22
C SER A 125 -8.42 4.24 -0.03
N ALA A 126 -8.28 5.53 -0.36
CA ALA A 126 -7.42 6.01 -1.44
C ALA A 126 -6.83 7.38 -1.08
N ASP A 127 -5.54 7.58 -1.35
CA ASP A 127 -4.83 8.79 -0.98
C ASP A 127 -4.58 9.69 -2.19
N LEU A 128 -5.29 10.84 -2.23
CA LEU A 128 -5.04 11.86 -3.25
C LEU A 128 -3.65 12.48 -3.08
N HIS A 129 -3.15 12.54 -1.83
CA HIS A 129 -1.83 13.12 -1.53
C HIS A 129 -0.64 12.17 -1.78
N LYS A 130 -0.89 10.98 -2.36
CA LYS A 130 0.12 10.06 -2.88
C LYS A 130 0.09 10.12 -4.41
N LEU A 131 -0.28 9.03 -5.08
CA LEU A 131 -0.34 8.98 -6.55
C LEU A 131 -1.55 9.74 -7.17
N GLY A 132 -2.38 10.37 -6.34
CA GLY A 132 -3.32 11.39 -6.78
C GLY A 132 -2.68 12.77 -7.01
N TYR A 133 -1.37 12.92 -6.69
CA TYR A 133 -0.54 14.12 -6.90
C TYR A 133 -1.06 15.39 -6.21
N ALA A 134 -1.94 15.26 -5.23
CA ALA A 134 -2.39 16.37 -4.41
C ALA A 134 -1.43 16.65 -3.24
N PRO A 135 -1.40 17.88 -2.69
CA PRO A 135 -0.66 18.18 -1.47
C PRO A 135 -1.10 17.31 -0.28
N LYS A 136 -0.18 17.07 0.66
CA LYS A 136 -0.41 16.28 1.88
C LYS A 136 -1.68 16.70 2.62
N GLY A 137 -2.38 15.70 3.20
CA GLY A 137 -3.59 15.90 3.99
C GLY A 137 -4.91 15.60 3.26
N ALA A 138 -4.85 15.09 2.02
CA ALA A 138 -6.03 14.69 1.25
C ALA A 138 -6.08 13.18 1.06
N SER A 139 -7.02 12.53 1.74
CA SER A 139 -7.36 11.10 1.60
C SER A 139 -8.86 10.94 1.56
N VAL A 140 -9.33 9.87 0.97
CA VAL A 140 -10.75 9.51 0.95
C VAL A 140 -10.95 8.10 1.47
N ILE A 141 -12.08 7.89 2.13
CA ILE A 141 -12.64 6.58 2.39
C ILE A 141 -14.01 6.50 1.71
N LEU A 142 -14.19 5.48 0.89
CA LEU A 142 -15.42 5.21 0.18
C LEU A 142 -16.12 4.03 0.85
N HIS A 143 -17.41 4.16 1.11
CA HIS A 143 -18.22 3.10 1.66
C HIS A 143 -19.23 2.62 0.62
N ARG A 144 -19.46 1.32 0.53
CA ARG A 144 -20.45 0.73 -0.37
C ARG A 144 -21.86 1.31 -0.19
N SER A 145 -22.20 1.75 1.03
CA SER A 145 -23.53 2.30 1.31
C SER A 145 -23.53 3.35 2.41
N ARG A 146 -24.58 4.21 2.40
CA ARG A 146 -24.81 5.17 3.48
C ARG A 146 -25.04 4.46 4.83
N ARG A 147 -25.61 3.25 4.83
CA ARG A 147 -25.81 2.45 6.04
C ARG A 147 -24.47 2.10 6.70
N LEU A 148 -23.47 1.73 5.94
CA LEU A 148 -22.12 1.45 6.45
C LEU A 148 -21.41 2.73 6.89
N ARG A 149 -21.50 3.80 6.09
CA ARG A 149 -20.86 5.08 6.40
C ARG A 149 -21.33 5.69 7.73
N ARG A 150 -22.58 5.47 8.15
CA ARG A 150 -23.10 6.05 9.40
C ARG A 150 -22.27 5.67 10.63
N TYR A 151 -21.64 4.49 10.65
CA TYR A 151 -20.81 4.04 11.77
C TYR A 151 -19.48 4.78 11.92
N GLN A 152 -19.05 5.50 10.88
CA GLN A 152 -17.92 6.41 10.96
C GLN A 152 -18.29 7.72 11.67
N THR A 153 -19.59 8.06 11.74
CA THR A 153 -20.04 9.33 12.25
C THR A 153 -20.29 9.25 13.75
N PHE A 154 -19.54 10.05 14.52
CA PHE A 154 -19.86 10.33 15.92
C PHE A 154 -21.02 11.33 15.96
N ASP A 155 -22.05 11.02 16.73
CA ASP A 155 -23.26 11.84 16.87
C ASP A 155 -23.67 11.87 18.35
N PHE A 156 -23.66 13.03 18.96
CA PHE A 156 -23.92 13.21 20.39
C PHE A 156 -24.73 14.48 20.65
N ASP A 157 -25.82 14.38 21.39
CA ASP A 157 -26.75 15.46 21.70
C ASP A 157 -26.79 15.87 23.19
N GLY A 158 -26.05 15.17 24.06
CA GLY A 158 -25.99 15.43 25.50
C GLY A 158 -25.05 16.56 25.94
N TRP A 159 -24.54 17.36 25.00
CA TRP A 159 -23.63 18.47 25.30
C TRP A 159 -24.38 19.82 25.36
N LEU A 160 -24.01 20.70 26.32
CA LEU A 160 -24.65 22.02 26.49
C LEU A 160 -24.48 22.96 25.29
N GLY A 161 -23.50 22.72 24.42
CA GLY A 161 -23.31 23.45 23.15
C GLY A 161 -24.25 22.99 22.03
N GLY A 162 -25.12 22.01 22.27
CA GLY A 162 -26.04 21.42 21.30
C GLY A 162 -25.54 20.11 20.70
N ARG A 163 -26.21 19.63 19.66
CA ARG A 163 -25.84 18.39 18.99
C ARG A 163 -24.51 18.52 18.25
N TYR A 164 -23.56 17.61 18.53
CA TYR A 164 -22.26 17.53 17.87
C TYR A 164 -22.19 16.32 16.97
N VAL A 165 -21.93 16.55 15.68
CA VAL A 165 -21.85 15.51 14.66
C VAL A 165 -20.55 15.64 13.87
N THR A 166 -19.73 14.58 13.86
CA THR A 166 -18.47 14.56 13.09
C THR A 166 -18.16 13.16 12.55
N PRO A 167 -17.76 13.03 11.28
CA PRO A 167 -17.33 11.74 10.72
C PRO A 167 -15.83 11.47 10.88
N ASN A 168 -15.11 12.31 11.63
CA ASN A 168 -13.66 12.23 11.74
C ASN A 168 -13.20 12.17 13.19
N LEU A 169 -12.01 11.63 13.41
CA LEU A 169 -11.34 11.68 14.71
C LEU A 169 -10.96 13.13 15.08
N GLN A 170 -10.55 13.92 14.11
CA GLN A 170 -10.33 15.36 14.28
C GLN A 170 -11.66 16.12 14.20
N GLY A 171 -11.78 17.21 14.95
CA GLY A 171 -12.90 18.15 14.83
C GLY A 171 -12.81 18.98 13.54
N THR A 172 -12.47 20.27 13.67
CA THR A 172 -12.29 21.16 12.51
C THR A 172 -11.03 20.77 11.74
N ARG A 173 -11.15 20.72 10.39
CA ARG A 173 -10.04 20.44 9.48
C ARG A 173 -9.85 21.59 8.51
N SER A 174 -8.58 21.77 8.06
CA SER A 174 -8.28 22.74 6.99
C SER A 174 -9.00 22.35 5.70
N GLY A 175 -9.62 23.33 5.03
CA GLY A 175 -10.18 23.15 3.69
C GLY A 175 -9.13 23.14 2.58
N LEU A 176 -7.89 23.61 2.86
CA LEU A 176 -6.84 23.73 1.86
C LEU A 176 -6.49 22.41 1.16
N PRO A 177 -6.22 21.29 1.86
CA PRO A 177 -5.92 20.03 1.18
C PRO A 177 -7.07 19.55 0.29
N MET A 178 -8.32 19.73 0.71
CA MET A 178 -9.50 19.35 -0.08
C MET A 178 -9.64 20.20 -1.35
N ALA A 179 -9.47 21.53 -1.23
CA ALA A 179 -9.54 22.44 -2.36
C ALA A 179 -8.39 22.18 -3.36
N ALA A 180 -7.17 21.96 -2.85
CA ALA A 180 -6.03 21.63 -3.67
C ALA A 180 -6.20 20.28 -4.39
N ALA A 181 -6.70 19.25 -3.69
CA ALA A 181 -7.00 17.95 -4.30
C ALA A 181 -8.06 18.08 -5.41
N TRP A 182 -9.13 18.85 -5.18
CA TRP A 182 -10.14 19.14 -6.20
C TRP A 182 -9.52 19.81 -7.42
N ALA A 183 -8.68 20.82 -7.22
CA ALA A 183 -8.00 21.54 -8.30
C ALA A 183 -7.11 20.63 -9.12
N VAL A 184 -6.30 19.77 -8.46
CA VAL A 184 -5.41 18.80 -9.12
C VAL A 184 -6.21 17.80 -9.95
N VAL A 185 -7.24 17.18 -9.37
CA VAL A 185 -8.10 16.21 -10.09
C VAL A 185 -8.78 16.86 -11.30
N ARG A 186 -9.25 18.10 -11.17
CA ARG A 186 -9.86 18.85 -12.28
C ARG A 186 -8.85 19.26 -13.36
N HIS A 187 -7.63 19.62 -12.97
CA HIS A 187 -6.57 20.01 -13.89
C HIS A 187 -6.04 18.83 -14.69
N LEU A 188 -5.75 17.71 -14.02
CA LEU A 188 -5.21 16.50 -14.66
C LEU A 188 -6.29 15.80 -15.51
N GLY A 189 -7.50 15.64 -14.97
CA GLY A 189 -8.53 14.87 -15.64
C GLY A 189 -8.10 13.41 -15.91
N MET A 190 -8.87 12.71 -16.69
CA MET A 190 -8.57 11.31 -17.06
C MET A 190 -7.26 11.19 -17.84
N ASP A 191 -7.04 12.05 -18.82
CA ASP A 191 -5.85 11.96 -19.69
C ASP A 191 -4.56 12.29 -18.94
N GLY A 192 -4.60 13.26 -18.02
CA GLY A 192 -3.46 13.58 -17.17
C GLY A 192 -3.08 12.39 -16.28
N TYR A 193 -4.03 11.77 -15.59
CA TYR A 193 -3.76 10.58 -14.78
C TYR A 193 -3.26 9.40 -15.60
N ARG A 194 -3.83 9.13 -16.77
CA ARG A 194 -3.36 8.10 -17.70
C ARG A 194 -1.90 8.31 -18.07
N HIS A 195 -1.52 9.55 -18.41
CA HIS A 195 -0.14 9.90 -18.74
C HIS A 195 0.81 9.67 -17.55
N LEU A 196 0.44 10.13 -16.34
CA LEU A 196 1.24 9.97 -15.14
C LEU A 196 1.41 8.50 -14.73
N VAL A 197 0.35 7.70 -14.82
CA VAL A 197 0.38 6.26 -14.50
C VAL A 197 1.26 5.51 -15.51
N ARG A 198 1.12 5.79 -16.80
CA ARG A 198 1.99 5.19 -17.86
C ARG A 198 3.47 5.50 -17.58
N SER A 199 3.80 6.74 -17.23
CA SER A 199 5.16 7.14 -16.88
C SER A 199 5.68 6.42 -15.65
N ALA A 200 4.87 6.33 -14.59
CA ALA A 200 5.24 5.69 -13.33
C ALA A 200 5.47 4.18 -13.50
N ILE A 201 4.51 3.47 -14.09
CA ILE A 201 4.61 2.01 -14.27
C ILE A 201 5.71 1.68 -15.29
N GLY A 202 5.80 2.41 -16.41
CA GLY A 202 6.88 2.20 -17.38
C GLY A 202 8.28 2.42 -16.79
N SER A 203 8.42 3.34 -15.83
CA SER A 203 9.66 3.51 -15.07
C SER A 203 9.90 2.33 -14.13
N ALA A 204 8.88 1.87 -13.41
CA ALA A 204 8.97 0.70 -12.54
C ALA A 204 9.31 -0.59 -13.31
N ASP A 205 8.78 -0.78 -14.53
CA ASP A 205 9.12 -1.90 -15.42
C ASP A 205 10.61 -1.91 -15.78
N ARG A 206 11.17 -0.75 -16.11
CA ARG A 206 12.60 -0.61 -16.40
C ARG A 206 13.45 -0.91 -15.17
N ILE A 207 13.03 -0.48 -13.97
CA ILE A 207 13.70 -0.80 -12.71
C ILE A 207 13.67 -2.30 -12.46
N ARG A 208 12.49 -2.96 -12.54
CA ARG A 208 12.35 -4.41 -12.38
C ARG A 208 13.26 -5.19 -13.33
N THR A 209 13.30 -4.76 -14.58
CA THR A 209 14.16 -5.38 -15.61
C THR A 209 15.63 -5.25 -15.24
N ALA A 210 16.06 -4.06 -14.83
CA ALA A 210 17.46 -3.81 -14.46
C ALA A 210 17.87 -4.58 -13.19
N VAL A 211 17.03 -4.62 -12.16
CA VAL A 211 17.29 -5.37 -10.93
C VAL A 211 17.44 -6.86 -11.23
N ARG A 212 16.51 -7.44 -12.02
CA ARG A 212 16.56 -8.87 -12.40
C ARG A 212 17.75 -9.23 -13.29
N ALA A 213 18.40 -8.25 -13.91
CA ALA A 213 19.62 -8.44 -14.71
C ALA A 213 20.91 -8.42 -13.88
N ILE A 214 20.84 -8.03 -12.62
CA ILE A 214 21.98 -7.99 -11.69
C ILE A 214 21.93 -9.23 -10.79
N ASP A 215 22.90 -10.12 -10.96
CA ASP A 215 23.03 -11.28 -10.09
C ASP A 215 23.23 -10.86 -8.63
N GLY A 216 22.63 -11.59 -7.68
CA GLY A 216 22.70 -11.33 -6.23
C GLY A 216 21.64 -10.40 -5.65
N ILE A 217 20.79 -9.78 -6.49
CA ILE A 217 19.59 -9.06 -6.05
C ILE A 217 18.37 -9.45 -6.90
N THR A 218 17.18 -9.32 -6.33
CA THR A 218 15.93 -9.63 -7.04
C THR A 218 14.78 -8.75 -6.58
N VAL A 219 13.65 -8.86 -7.30
CA VAL A 219 12.36 -8.25 -6.94
C VAL A 219 11.44 -9.36 -6.46
N PRO A 220 11.01 -9.36 -5.18
CA PRO A 220 10.15 -10.39 -4.64
C PRO A 220 8.72 -10.30 -5.18
N GLY A 221 8.12 -11.46 -5.43
CA GLY A 221 6.76 -11.55 -5.98
C GLY A 221 6.67 -11.09 -7.43
N ASP A 222 5.43 -10.74 -7.85
CA ASP A 222 5.15 -10.18 -9.19
C ASP A 222 4.46 -8.80 -9.09
N PRO A 223 5.14 -7.77 -8.55
CA PRO A 223 4.58 -6.43 -8.54
C PRO A 223 4.49 -5.87 -9.96
N ARG A 224 3.27 -5.59 -10.42
CA ARG A 224 3.01 -5.15 -11.81
C ARG A 224 2.87 -3.65 -11.96
N HIS A 225 2.88 -2.90 -10.86
CA HIS A 225 2.57 -1.47 -10.85
C HIS A 225 3.78 -0.64 -10.40
N HIS A 226 3.52 0.44 -9.70
CA HIS A 226 4.46 1.49 -9.33
C HIS A 226 5.21 1.24 -8.01
N LEU A 227 4.85 0.20 -7.27
CA LEU A 227 5.54 -0.21 -6.05
C LEU A 227 6.36 -1.46 -6.31
N LEU A 228 7.54 -1.52 -5.74
CA LEU A 228 8.39 -2.71 -5.72
C LEU A 228 9.38 -2.62 -4.57
N SER A 229 9.95 -3.77 -4.22
CA SER A 229 11.08 -3.88 -3.32
C SER A 229 12.26 -4.50 -4.06
N ILE A 230 13.48 -4.17 -3.65
CA ILE A 230 14.71 -4.87 -4.03
C ILE A 230 15.18 -5.62 -2.80
N VAL A 231 15.45 -6.90 -2.93
CA VAL A 231 15.94 -7.77 -1.86
C VAL A 231 17.19 -8.52 -2.32
N SER A 232 17.96 -9.05 -1.36
CA SER A 232 19.06 -9.96 -1.67
C SER A 232 18.51 -11.22 -2.33
N ASP A 233 19.13 -11.66 -3.43
CA ASP A 233 18.80 -12.96 -4.04
C ASP A 233 19.58 -14.08 -3.34
N THR A 234 18.93 -14.72 -2.38
CA THR A 234 19.53 -15.82 -1.61
C THR A 234 19.73 -17.11 -2.42
N SER A 235 19.22 -17.17 -3.65
CA SER A 235 19.45 -18.29 -4.57
C SER A 235 20.70 -18.10 -5.44
N SER A 236 21.27 -16.90 -5.48
CA SER A 236 22.54 -16.61 -6.16
C SER A 236 23.72 -17.18 -5.36
N ASP A 237 24.78 -17.58 -6.07
CA ASP A 237 26.06 -17.99 -5.46
C ASP A 237 26.77 -16.80 -4.78
N GLU A 238 26.45 -15.56 -5.18
CA GLU A 238 27.03 -14.33 -4.66
C GLU A 238 25.93 -13.31 -4.30
N PRO A 239 25.11 -13.55 -3.26
CA PRO A 239 24.05 -12.63 -2.86
C PRO A 239 24.65 -11.29 -2.43
N ILE A 240 24.02 -10.19 -2.86
CA ILE A 240 24.40 -8.84 -2.46
C ILE A 240 23.59 -8.45 -1.21
N ASP A 241 24.28 -7.99 -0.17
CA ASP A 241 23.61 -7.38 0.98
C ASP A 241 22.86 -6.12 0.53
N VAL A 242 21.52 -6.14 0.69
CA VAL A 242 20.66 -5.09 0.15
C VAL A 242 20.83 -3.76 0.90
N PHE A 243 21.23 -3.77 2.16
CA PHE A 243 21.49 -2.54 2.89
C PHE A 243 22.85 -1.95 2.54
N ALA A 244 23.85 -2.78 2.23
CA ALA A 244 25.11 -2.29 1.64
C ALA A 244 24.86 -1.66 0.25
N LEU A 245 23.97 -2.26 -0.56
CA LEU A 245 23.51 -1.64 -1.81
C LEU A 245 22.83 -0.28 -1.55
N GLY A 246 21.99 -0.20 -0.53
CA GLY A 246 21.36 1.04 -0.10
C GLY A 246 22.35 2.11 0.32
N ASP A 247 23.39 1.73 1.06
CA ASP A 247 24.48 2.65 1.47
C ASP A 247 25.26 3.17 0.25
N ALA A 248 25.59 2.29 -0.71
CA ALA A 248 26.28 2.68 -1.95
C ALA A 248 25.43 3.60 -2.84
N LEU A 249 24.10 3.39 -2.89
CA LEU A 249 23.17 4.28 -3.57
C LEU A 249 23.03 5.62 -2.83
N ALA A 250 22.97 5.60 -1.49
CA ALA A 250 22.90 6.83 -0.69
C ALA A 250 24.14 7.71 -0.86
N ALA A 251 25.34 7.10 -0.98
CA ALA A 251 26.58 7.81 -1.27
C ALA A 251 26.55 8.54 -2.63
N ARG A 252 25.66 8.13 -3.55
CA ARG A 252 25.39 8.77 -4.85
C ARG A 252 24.22 9.75 -4.82
N GLY A 253 23.58 9.94 -3.63
CA GLY A 253 22.46 10.85 -3.43
C GLY A 253 21.09 10.20 -3.60
N TRP A 254 21.01 8.87 -3.73
CA TRP A 254 19.74 8.14 -3.85
C TRP A 254 19.31 7.55 -2.51
N HIS A 255 18.24 8.06 -1.95
CA HIS A 255 17.68 7.57 -0.69
C HIS A 255 16.50 6.62 -0.95
N HIS A 256 16.53 5.49 -0.25
CA HIS A 256 15.49 4.47 -0.31
C HIS A 256 15.04 4.13 1.10
N ASP A 257 13.74 3.93 1.28
CA ASP A 257 13.21 3.39 2.53
C ASP A 257 13.71 1.94 2.69
N ARG A 258 14.23 1.63 3.87
CA ARG A 258 14.67 0.28 4.23
C ARG A 258 13.54 -0.43 4.94
N GLN A 259 13.32 -1.69 4.61
CA GLN A 259 12.26 -2.50 5.19
C GLN A 259 12.78 -3.88 5.56
N GLY A 260 12.04 -4.59 6.40
CA GLY A 260 12.36 -5.95 6.82
C GLY A 260 11.36 -6.48 7.84
N PRO A 261 11.24 -7.82 8.00
CA PRO A 261 11.75 -8.88 7.14
C PRO A 261 10.95 -9.08 5.84
N PRO A 262 11.56 -9.56 4.74
CA PRO A 262 13.00 -9.63 4.55
C PRO A 262 13.61 -8.27 4.36
N ASP A 263 14.92 -8.15 4.60
CA ASP A 263 15.66 -6.92 4.35
C ASP A 263 15.52 -6.50 2.90
N GLY A 264 15.13 -5.24 2.68
CA GLY A 264 14.83 -4.73 1.35
C GLY A 264 14.92 -3.21 1.24
N LEU A 265 15.05 -2.74 0.01
CA LEU A 265 14.92 -1.33 -0.36
C LEU A 265 13.56 -1.13 -1.02
N HIS A 266 12.71 -0.30 -0.43
CA HIS A 266 11.41 0.00 -0.99
C HIS A 266 11.48 1.14 -2.00
N LEU A 267 10.76 0.98 -3.12
CA LEU A 267 10.61 1.98 -4.15
C LEU A 267 9.14 2.29 -4.42
N THR A 268 8.77 3.54 -4.19
CA THR A 268 7.51 4.11 -4.69
C THR A 268 7.82 4.93 -5.94
N VAL A 269 7.51 4.39 -7.11
CA VAL A 269 7.82 5.02 -8.40
C VAL A 269 6.67 5.92 -8.84
N SER A 270 6.97 7.19 -9.02
CA SER A 270 6.03 8.20 -9.54
C SER A 270 6.45 8.66 -10.94
N ALA A 271 5.60 9.42 -11.61
CA ALA A 271 5.95 10.00 -12.91
C ALA A 271 7.18 10.91 -12.86
N GLY A 272 7.44 11.55 -11.69
CA GLY A 272 8.62 12.41 -11.50
C GLY A 272 9.94 11.65 -11.57
N ASN A 273 9.97 10.37 -11.21
CA ASN A 273 11.19 9.55 -11.25
C ASN A 273 11.68 9.27 -12.68
N ALA A 274 10.81 9.37 -13.69
CA ALA A 274 11.19 9.15 -15.10
C ALA A 274 12.32 10.10 -15.55
N VAL A 275 12.41 11.30 -14.99
CA VAL A 275 13.40 12.33 -15.37
C VAL A 275 14.83 11.91 -15.00
N VAL A 276 14.99 11.23 -13.87
CA VAL A 276 16.29 10.82 -13.31
C VAL A 276 16.57 9.32 -13.46
N LEU A 277 15.63 8.58 -14.07
CA LEU A 277 15.69 7.12 -14.14
C LEU A 277 16.95 6.59 -14.83
N GLY A 278 17.43 7.27 -15.89
CA GLY A 278 18.63 6.85 -16.61
C GLY A 278 19.85 6.84 -15.70
N GLU A 279 20.07 7.95 -14.99
CA GLU A 279 21.17 8.12 -14.03
C GLU A 279 21.05 7.11 -12.86
N TRP A 280 19.84 6.95 -12.32
CA TRP A 280 19.61 5.99 -11.25
C TRP A 280 19.95 4.55 -11.68
N LEU A 281 19.61 4.14 -12.90
CA LEU A 281 19.91 2.80 -13.44
C LEU A 281 21.41 2.56 -13.60
N GLU A 282 22.17 3.57 -14.05
CA GLU A 282 23.64 3.52 -14.15
C GLU A 282 24.26 3.38 -12.76
N ASP A 283 23.79 4.18 -11.80
CA ASP A 283 24.24 4.14 -10.41
C ASP A 283 23.86 2.83 -9.69
N LEU A 284 22.71 2.23 -10.00
CA LEU A 284 22.34 0.91 -9.47
C LEU A 284 23.39 -0.15 -9.82
N VAL A 285 23.83 -0.19 -11.07
CA VAL A 285 24.86 -1.14 -11.52
C VAL A 285 26.18 -0.89 -10.81
N ALA A 286 26.63 0.37 -10.72
CA ALA A 286 27.86 0.74 -10.01
C ALA A 286 27.78 0.41 -8.51
N ALA A 287 26.66 0.72 -7.87
CA ALA A 287 26.42 0.46 -6.45
C ALA A 287 26.40 -1.05 -6.15
N ALA A 288 25.82 -1.88 -7.04
CA ALA A 288 25.83 -3.32 -6.89
C ALA A 288 27.25 -3.91 -6.91
N VAL A 289 28.13 -3.38 -7.76
CA VAL A 289 29.56 -3.79 -7.79
C VAL A 289 30.25 -3.45 -6.46
N GLU A 290 30.00 -2.27 -5.91
CA GLU A 290 30.60 -1.84 -4.64
C GLU A 290 30.06 -2.64 -3.47
N ALA A 291 28.74 -2.89 -3.43
CA ALA A 291 28.09 -3.62 -2.34
C ALA A 291 28.58 -5.06 -2.21
N ARG A 292 29.01 -5.72 -3.30
CA ARG A 292 29.61 -7.06 -3.25
C ARG A 292 30.87 -7.16 -2.39
N ALA A 293 31.65 -6.09 -2.33
CA ALA A 293 32.91 -6.02 -1.58
C ALA A 293 32.75 -5.34 -0.22
N ALA A 294 31.58 -4.83 0.09
CA ALA A 294 31.31 -4.06 1.31
C ALA A 294 30.98 -4.99 2.51
N ALA A 295 31.17 -4.46 3.71
CA ALA A 295 30.58 -5.07 4.90
C ALA A 295 29.04 -4.94 4.85
N PRO A 296 28.28 -5.79 5.58
CA PRO A 296 26.83 -5.66 5.66
C PRO A 296 26.42 -4.24 6.05
N GLY A 297 25.41 -3.71 5.37
CA GLY A 297 24.85 -2.39 5.64
C GLY A 297 24.02 -2.35 6.92
N SER A 298 23.63 -1.15 7.33
CA SER A 298 22.79 -0.97 8.53
C SER A 298 21.32 -0.81 8.18
N ALA A 299 20.45 -1.52 8.90
CA ALA A 299 19.03 -1.21 8.90
C ALA A 299 18.79 0.16 9.53
N THR A 300 17.88 0.94 8.93
CA THR A 300 17.33 2.14 9.55
C THR A 300 15.84 1.93 9.75
N ASP A 301 15.30 2.38 10.88
CA ASP A 301 13.87 2.25 11.13
C ASP A 301 13.06 3.11 10.16
N TYR A 302 11.91 2.57 9.70
CA TYR A 302 10.95 3.32 8.90
C TYR A 302 10.40 4.49 9.73
N ALA A 303 10.47 5.71 9.17
CA ALA A 303 9.93 6.92 9.77
C ALA A 303 10.38 7.18 11.21
N THR A 304 11.67 7.01 11.52
CA THR A 304 12.22 7.48 12.80
C THR A 304 12.05 8.99 12.92
N LEU A 305 11.39 9.40 14.00
CA LEU A 305 11.38 10.77 14.48
C LEU A 305 12.57 10.89 15.46
N GLU A 306 13.72 11.32 15.02
CA GLU A 306 14.73 11.95 15.86
C GLU A 306 14.65 13.46 15.77
#